data_c4fbd3220d7e7f8ae097480cf85a038c
#
_entry.id   c4fbd3220d7e7f8ae097480cf85a038c
#
_cell.length_a   1.000
_cell.length_b   1.000
_cell.length_c   1.000
_cell.angle_alpha   90.00
_cell.angle_beta   90.00
_cell.angle_gamma   90.00
#
_symmetry.space_group_name_H-M   'P 1'
#
loop_
_entity.id
_entity.type
_entity.pdbx_description
1 polymer ?
#
loop_
_entity_poly.entity_id
_entity_poly.type
_entity_poly.pdbx_seq_one_letter_code
_entity_poly.pdbx_strand_id
1 'polypeptide(L)'
;MIRKCVICGAGFNTPPSNNKRTCSPACSSAWRSQQHKGRHNRWSAAAKQNAAAAAERTGNLAHGTKAALALPEGQRGPQNRNAKIWHLRTPDGEPVVVTNLTDWARQHTSDFDMEPTEASAAAISSGFRQIKRSMEGRFRRANGKPCTVSTYKGWTLVAWEEK
;
A
#
# COMPACT_ATOMS: atom_id res chain seq x y z
N MET A 1 1.60 4.14 -39.23
CA MET A 1 0.31 4.64 -39.74
C MET A 1 0.04 6.01 -39.19
N ILE A 2 -0.31 6.98 -40.03
CA ILE A 2 -0.70 8.34 -39.58
C ILE A 2 -2.20 8.34 -39.32
N ARG A 3 -2.62 8.77 -38.14
CA ARG A 3 -4.03 8.96 -37.75
C ARG A 3 -4.28 10.43 -37.40
N LYS A 4 -5.52 10.88 -37.60
CA LYS A 4 -5.94 12.23 -37.15
C LYS A 4 -6.45 12.16 -35.70
N CYS A 5 -6.02 13.11 -34.88
CA CYS A 5 -6.48 13.27 -33.51
C CYS A 5 -7.95 13.67 -33.48
N VAL A 6 -8.77 12.96 -32.71
CA VAL A 6 -10.23 13.23 -32.58
C VAL A 6 -10.55 14.56 -31.90
N ILE A 7 -9.58 15.22 -31.26
CA ILE A 7 -9.76 16.49 -30.54
C ILE A 7 -9.25 17.68 -31.35
N CYS A 8 -8.00 17.64 -31.81
CA CYS A 8 -7.35 18.80 -32.47
C CYS A 8 -7.17 18.62 -33.98
N GLY A 9 -7.51 17.46 -34.54
CA GLY A 9 -7.37 17.17 -35.97
C GLY A 9 -5.92 16.91 -36.45
N ALA A 10 -4.92 17.15 -35.60
CA ALA A 10 -3.52 16.98 -35.96
C ALA A 10 -3.20 15.51 -36.27
N GLY A 11 -2.38 15.31 -37.33
CA GLY A 11 -1.85 14.01 -37.66
C GLY A 11 -0.82 13.54 -36.62
N PHE A 12 -0.86 12.28 -36.22
CA PHE A 12 0.14 11.69 -35.33
C PHE A 12 0.46 10.26 -35.72
N ASN A 13 1.71 9.86 -35.48
CA ASN A 13 2.16 8.51 -35.77
C ASN A 13 1.76 7.54 -34.65
N THR A 14 1.19 6.39 -35.04
CA THR A 14 0.85 5.32 -34.11
C THR A 14 1.07 3.96 -34.77
N PRO A 15 1.58 2.95 -34.01
CA PRO A 15 1.66 1.58 -34.52
C PRO A 15 0.26 1.04 -34.90
N PRO A 16 0.15 0.16 -35.89
CA PRO A 16 -1.13 -0.43 -36.30
C PRO A 16 -1.89 -1.12 -35.17
N SER A 17 -1.18 -1.76 -34.26
CA SER A 17 -1.73 -2.46 -33.09
C SER A 17 -2.27 -1.53 -31.99
N ASN A 18 -1.99 -0.22 -32.07
CA ASN A 18 -2.38 0.73 -31.03
C ASN A 18 -3.65 1.50 -31.45
N ASN A 19 -4.73 1.33 -30.70
CA ASN A 19 -6.01 2.02 -30.90
C ASN A 19 -6.04 3.47 -30.38
N LYS A 20 -4.89 4.11 -30.25
CA LYS A 20 -4.77 5.49 -29.80
C LYS A 20 -5.53 6.45 -30.74
N ARG A 21 -6.42 7.29 -30.16
CA ARG A 21 -7.28 8.24 -30.88
C ARG A 21 -6.87 9.69 -30.73
N THR A 22 -5.85 9.97 -29.91
CA THR A 22 -5.43 11.32 -29.56
C THR A 22 -3.91 11.45 -29.69
N CYS A 23 -3.43 12.64 -30.10
CA CYS A 23 -2.01 12.90 -30.35
C CYS A 23 -1.18 13.14 -29.07
N SER A 24 -1.82 13.60 -27.98
CA SER A 24 -1.14 14.00 -26.76
C SER A 24 -1.94 13.62 -25.51
N PRO A 25 -1.33 13.63 -24.31
CA PRO A 25 -2.03 13.46 -23.03
C PRO A 25 -3.12 14.50 -22.81
N ALA A 26 -2.90 15.76 -23.19
CA ALA A 26 -3.89 16.85 -23.10
C ALA A 26 -5.13 16.53 -23.95
N CYS A 27 -4.95 16.12 -25.22
CA CYS A 27 -6.05 15.71 -26.07
C CYS A 27 -6.76 14.45 -25.53
N SER A 28 -6.02 13.53 -24.92
CA SER A 28 -6.60 12.34 -24.29
C SER A 28 -7.47 12.70 -23.09
N SER A 29 -7.06 13.66 -22.28
CA SER A 29 -7.84 14.17 -21.16
C SER A 29 -9.10 14.89 -21.65
N ALA A 30 -8.98 15.77 -22.66
CA ALA A 30 -10.11 16.47 -23.27
C ALA A 30 -11.11 15.49 -23.89
N TRP A 31 -10.63 14.47 -24.59
CA TRP A 31 -11.51 13.43 -25.18
C TRP A 31 -12.26 12.65 -24.09
N ARG A 32 -11.59 12.24 -23.02
CA ARG A 32 -12.23 11.59 -21.86
C ARG A 32 -13.30 12.50 -21.23
N SER A 33 -12.99 13.77 -21.03
CA SER A 33 -13.94 14.75 -20.50
C SER A 33 -15.18 14.88 -21.40
N GLN A 34 -15.02 14.89 -22.73
CA GLN A 34 -16.13 14.90 -23.68
C GLN A 34 -16.98 13.64 -23.61
N GLN A 35 -16.35 12.45 -23.50
CA GLN A 35 -17.07 11.17 -23.37
C GLN A 35 -17.86 11.09 -22.05
N HIS A 36 -17.41 11.80 -21.01
CA HIS A 36 -18.07 11.87 -19.72
C HIS A 36 -19.03 13.09 -19.61
N LYS A 37 -18.96 14.06 -20.53
CA LYS A 37 -19.92 15.15 -20.62
C LYS A 37 -21.33 14.59 -20.86
N GLY A 38 -22.19 14.72 -19.89
CA GLY A 38 -23.55 14.17 -19.90
C GLY A 38 -23.73 12.85 -19.14
N ARG A 39 -22.66 12.10 -18.84
CA ARG A 39 -22.76 10.97 -17.90
C ARG A 39 -22.82 11.42 -16.44
N HIS A 40 -22.16 12.53 -16.09
CA HIS A 40 -22.27 13.16 -14.76
C HIS A 40 -23.65 13.80 -14.52
N ASN A 41 -24.36 14.23 -15.55
CA ASN A 41 -25.74 14.74 -15.41
C ASN A 41 -26.78 13.62 -15.28
N ARG A 42 -26.42 12.35 -15.43
CA ARG A 42 -27.27 11.21 -15.11
C ARG A 42 -27.17 10.72 -13.66
N TRP A 43 -26.64 11.54 -12.79
CA TRP A 43 -26.96 11.38 -11.39
C TRP A 43 -28.40 11.83 -11.22
N SER A 44 -29.30 10.91 -11.53
CA SER A 44 -30.75 11.00 -11.30
C SER A 44 -31.01 11.35 -9.83
N ALA A 45 -32.20 11.81 -9.51
CA ALA A 45 -32.61 11.99 -8.12
C ALA A 45 -32.27 10.75 -7.26
N ALA A 46 -32.41 9.56 -7.83
CA ALA A 46 -32.02 8.30 -7.20
C ALA A 46 -30.51 8.23 -6.91
N ALA A 47 -29.63 8.71 -7.81
CA ALA A 47 -28.18 8.71 -7.56
C ALA A 47 -27.77 9.74 -6.50
N LYS A 48 -28.48 10.88 -6.41
CA LYS A 48 -28.31 11.86 -5.33
C LYS A 48 -28.79 11.30 -3.99
N GLN A 49 -29.92 10.59 -3.96
CA GLN A 49 -30.42 9.90 -2.78
C GLN A 49 -29.46 8.79 -2.35
N ASN A 50 -28.91 8.02 -3.29
CA ASN A 50 -27.91 6.98 -2.99
C ASN A 50 -26.59 7.60 -2.49
N ALA A 51 -26.20 8.78 -2.95
CA ALA A 51 -25.03 9.50 -2.44
C ALA A 51 -25.27 10.03 -1.02
N ALA A 52 -26.48 10.54 -0.72
CA ALA A 52 -26.86 10.96 0.62
C ALA A 52 -26.93 9.75 1.59
N ALA A 53 -27.54 8.65 1.17
CA ALA A 53 -27.59 7.41 1.93
C ALA A 53 -26.20 6.74 2.08
N ALA A 54 -25.28 6.98 1.13
CA ALA A 54 -23.89 6.58 1.26
C ALA A 54 -23.14 7.45 2.27
N ALA A 55 -23.43 8.77 2.34
CA ALA A 55 -22.86 9.67 3.33
C ALA A 55 -23.33 9.31 4.76
N GLU A 56 -24.61 8.96 4.94
CA GLU A 56 -25.14 8.44 6.21
C GLU A 56 -24.50 7.09 6.59
N ARG A 57 -24.33 6.18 5.62
CA ARG A 57 -23.61 4.92 5.84
C ARG A 57 -22.14 5.13 6.15
N THR A 58 -21.52 6.17 5.60
CA THR A 58 -20.11 6.52 5.91
C THR A 58 -19.99 7.00 7.35
N GLY A 59 -20.99 7.73 7.88
CA GLY A 59 -21.08 8.05 9.30
C GLY A 59 -21.18 6.79 10.16
N ASN A 60 -22.03 5.83 9.79
CA ASN A 60 -22.16 4.54 10.46
C ASN A 60 -20.89 3.68 10.35
N LEU A 61 -20.19 3.72 9.19
CA LEU A 61 -18.90 3.05 9.01
C LEU A 61 -17.81 3.70 9.88
N ALA A 62 -17.79 5.02 10.03
CA ALA A 62 -16.87 5.71 10.93
C ALA A 62 -17.14 5.33 12.40
N HIS A 63 -18.40 5.23 12.81
CA HIS A 63 -18.81 4.73 14.13
C HIS A 63 -18.40 3.27 14.34
N GLY A 64 -18.68 2.39 13.38
CA GLY A 64 -18.28 0.99 13.43
C GLY A 64 -16.76 0.81 13.46
N THR A 65 -16.03 1.59 12.66
CA THR A 65 -14.57 1.59 12.68
C THR A 65 -14.02 2.08 14.01
N LYS A 66 -14.60 3.15 14.59
CA LYS A 66 -14.20 3.67 15.89
C LYS A 66 -14.46 2.67 17.01
N ALA A 67 -15.62 2.02 17.01
CA ALA A 67 -15.94 0.96 17.95
C ALA A 67 -14.99 -0.25 17.81
N ALA A 68 -14.69 -0.68 16.58
CA ALA A 68 -13.76 -1.77 16.32
C ALA A 68 -12.32 -1.43 16.75
N LEU A 69 -11.90 -0.17 16.57
CA LEU A 69 -10.59 0.31 17.03
C LEU A 69 -10.51 0.48 18.55
N ALA A 70 -11.66 0.60 19.24
CA ALA A 70 -11.70 0.65 20.71
C ALA A 70 -11.46 -0.72 21.34
N LEU A 71 -11.70 -1.81 20.61
CA LEU A 71 -11.40 -3.16 21.11
C LEU A 71 -9.89 -3.41 21.18
N PRO A 72 -9.39 -4.17 22.18
CA PRO A 72 -7.96 -4.49 22.30
C PRO A 72 -7.38 -5.09 21.01
N GLU A 73 -8.13 -5.93 20.33
CA GLU A 73 -7.76 -6.58 19.07
C GLU A 73 -7.69 -5.60 17.87
N GLY A 74 -8.37 -4.46 17.97
CA GLY A 74 -8.33 -3.38 16.98
C GLY A 74 -7.23 -2.37 17.23
N GLN A 75 -6.70 -2.33 18.46
CA GLN A 75 -5.66 -1.39 18.87
C GLN A 75 -4.27 -1.79 18.35
N ARG A 76 -3.35 -0.84 18.41
CA ARG A 76 -1.94 -1.12 18.21
C ARG A 76 -1.41 -1.90 19.42
N GLY A 77 -0.57 -2.90 19.18
CA GLY A 77 0.03 -3.68 20.25
C GLY A 77 0.00 -5.19 20.01
N PRO A 78 0.46 -5.99 20.97
CA PRO A 78 0.58 -7.44 20.82
C PRO A 78 -0.77 -8.14 20.72
N GLN A 79 -1.86 -7.52 21.17
CA GLN A 79 -3.21 -8.08 21.08
C GLN A 79 -3.91 -7.83 19.75
N ASN A 80 -3.32 -7.02 18.86
CA ASN A 80 -3.89 -6.75 17.55
C ASN A 80 -4.15 -8.05 16.79
N ARG A 81 -5.37 -8.21 16.21
CA ARG A 81 -5.78 -9.41 15.48
C ARG A 81 -4.88 -9.76 14.29
N ASN A 82 -4.18 -8.77 13.72
CA ASN A 82 -3.25 -8.96 12.61
C ASN A 82 -1.78 -9.07 13.09
N ALA A 83 -1.56 -9.09 14.41
CA ALA A 83 -0.22 -9.26 14.94
C ALA A 83 0.28 -10.67 14.59
N LYS A 84 1.53 -10.72 14.14
CA LYS A 84 2.24 -11.98 13.87
C LYS A 84 3.30 -12.17 14.94
N ILE A 85 3.65 -13.40 15.18
CA ILE A 85 4.81 -13.76 16.00
C ILE A 85 6.02 -13.82 15.08
N TRP A 86 7.11 -13.17 15.48
CA TRP A 86 8.36 -13.11 14.74
C TRP A 86 9.47 -13.66 15.61
N HIS A 87 10.21 -14.62 15.09
CA HIS A 87 11.38 -15.19 15.71
C HIS A 87 12.61 -14.54 15.10
N LEU A 88 13.22 -13.65 15.86
CA LEU A 88 14.39 -12.87 15.46
C LEU A 88 15.63 -13.42 16.17
N ARG A 89 16.79 -13.01 15.67
CA ARG A 89 18.07 -13.24 16.34
C ARG A 89 18.86 -11.94 16.30
N THR A 90 19.41 -11.57 17.46
CA THR A 90 20.27 -10.40 17.60
C THR A 90 21.58 -10.55 16.82
N PRO A 91 22.38 -9.48 16.65
CA PRO A 91 23.73 -9.59 16.10
C PRO A 91 24.63 -10.55 16.88
N ASP A 92 24.44 -10.69 18.20
CA ASP A 92 25.19 -11.58 19.07
C ASP A 92 24.70 -13.03 19.06
N GLY A 93 23.64 -13.30 18.30
CA GLY A 93 23.07 -14.64 18.11
C GLY A 93 21.95 -15.01 19.09
N GLU A 94 21.56 -14.13 20.00
CA GLU A 94 20.49 -14.37 20.98
C GLU A 94 19.11 -14.43 20.33
N PRO A 95 18.26 -15.40 20.67
CA PRO A 95 16.91 -15.50 20.13
C PRO A 95 15.96 -14.48 20.80
N VAL A 96 15.14 -13.84 20.00
CA VAL A 96 14.11 -12.88 20.46
C VAL A 96 12.78 -13.22 19.79
N VAL A 97 11.73 -13.40 20.60
CA VAL A 97 10.37 -13.64 20.10
C VAL A 97 9.55 -12.36 20.24
N VAL A 98 9.02 -11.90 19.13
CA VAL A 98 8.34 -10.59 19.02
C VAL A 98 6.91 -10.80 18.55
N THR A 99 5.95 -10.32 19.33
CA THR A 99 4.56 -10.22 18.91
C THR A 99 4.29 -8.80 18.44
N ASN A 100 3.79 -8.63 17.20
CA ASN A 100 3.60 -7.34 16.55
C ASN A 100 4.90 -6.55 16.34
N LEU A 101 5.60 -6.92 15.27
CA LEU A 101 6.88 -6.33 14.89
C LEU A 101 6.91 -4.78 14.89
N THR A 102 5.82 -4.12 14.47
CA THR A 102 5.78 -2.66 14.40
C THR A 102 5.73 -2.02 15.79
N ASP A 103 5.00 -2.63 16.72
CA ASP A 103 4.90 -2.14 18.08
C ASP A 103 6.21 -2.38 18.83
N TRP A 104 6.80 -3.55 18.67
CA TRP A 104 8.12 -3.87 19.22
C TRP A 104 9.19 -2.91 18.68
N ALA A 105 9.19 -2.63 17.37
CA ALA A 105 10.16 -1.72 16.75
C ALA A 105 10.11 -0.29 17.31
N ARG A 106 8.94 0.20 17.79
CA ARG A 106 8.83 1.50 18.47
C ARG A 106 9.59 1.55 19.78
N GLN A 107 9.62 0.42 20.48
CA GLN A 107 10.23 0.31 21.80
C GLN A 107 11.73 0.00 21.71
N HIS A 108 12.20 -0.49 20.56
CA HIS A 108 13.54 -1.02 20.35
C HIS A 108 14.34 -0.27 19.27
N THR A 109 14.05 1.01 19.05
CA THR A 109 14.79 1.82 18.06
C THR A 109 16.26 1.98 18.43
N SER A 110 16.57 2.06 19.74
CA SER A 110 17.93 2.14 20.25
C SER A 110 18.80 0.95 19.91
N ASP A 111 18.20 -0.25 19.86
CA ASP A 111 18.92 -1.49 19.52
C ASP A 111 19.41 -1.51 18.04
N PHE A 112 18.95 -0.53 17.27
CA PHE A 112 19.29 -0.32 15.86
C PHE A 112 20.06 0.99 15.65
N ASP A 113 20.55 1.64 16.70
CA ASP A 113 21.19 2.97 16.62
C ASP A 113 20.31 3.98 15.87
N MET A 114 19.03 4.06 16.23
CA MET A 114 18.06 4.93 15.58
C MET A 114 17.30 5.77 16.62
N GLU A 115 16.95 6.99 16.22
CA GLU A 115 16.11 7.88 17.04
C GLU A 115 14.72 7.27 17.30
N PRO A 116 14.10 7.51 18.46
CA PRO A 116 12.79 6.96 18.85
C PRO A 116 11.64 7.65 18.10
N THR A 117 11.59 7.48 16.79
CA THR A 117 10.57 8.07 15.91
C THR A 117 9.71 7.01 15.23
N GLU A 118 8.50 7.38 14.81
CA GLU A 118 7.65 6.49 13.99
C GLU A 118 8.34 6.11 12.64
N ALA A 119 9.16 7.01 12.09
CA ALA A 119 9.93 6.74 10.87
C ALA A 119 10.96 5.63 11.10
N SER A 120 11.67 5.68 12.23
CA SER A 120 12.63 4.66 12.65
C SER A 120 11.95 3.31 12.86
N ALA A 121 10.84 3.27 13.58
CA ALA A 121 10.05 2.06 13.79
C ALA A 121 9.53 1.46 12.46
N ALA A 122 9.08 2.31 11.54
CA ALA A 122 8.65 1.89 10.22
C ALA A 122 9.82 1.33 9.39
N ALA A 123 11.01 1.92 9.47
CA ALA A 123 12.22 1.45 8.79
C ALA A 123 12.64 0.06 9.31
N ILE A 124 12.68 -0.13 10.63
CA ILE A 124 12.97 -1.43 11.26
C ILE A 124 11.97 -2.50 10.81
N SER A 125 10.68 -2.21 10.95
CA SER A 125 9.61 -3.13 10.52
C SER A 125 9.71 -3.47 9.03
N SER A 126 10.06 -2.48 8.20
CA SER A 126 10.24 -2.67 6.75
C SER A 126 11.44 -3.57 6.46
N GLY A 127 12.55 -3.39 7.18
CA GLY A 127 13.75 -4.22 7.06
C GLY A 127 13.44 -5.71 7.27
N PHE A 128 12.78 -6.06 8.36
CA PHE A 128 12.39 -7.45 8.63
C PHE A 128 11.37 -8.01 7.63
N ARG A 129 10.41 -7.17 7.16
CA ARG A 129 9.48 -7.58 6.10
C ARG A 129 10.20 -7.82 4.77
N GLN A 130 11.29 -7.11 4.49
CA GLN A 130 12.13 -7.38 3.32
C GLN A 130 12.86 -8.71 3.45
N ILE A 131 13.43 -9.03 4.62
CA ILE A 131 14.01 -10.35 4.89
C ILE A 131 12.96 -11.44 4.67
N LYS A 132 11.77 -11.29 5.27
CA LYS A 132 10.65 -12.22 5.06
C LYS A 132 10.36 -12.44 3.57
N ARG A 133 10.18 -11.36 2.80
CA ARG A 133 9.93 -11.44 1.35
C ARG A 133 11.09 -12.11 0.60
N SER A 134 12.31 -11.90 1.06
CA SER A 134 13.49 -12.57 0.52
C SER A 134 13.46 -14.09 0.78
N MET A 135 13.14 -14.51 2.01
CA MET A 135 12.97 -15.93 2.37
C MET A 135 11.84 -16.59 1.57
N GLU A 136 10.78 -15.86 1.25
CA GLU A 136 9.68 -16.31 0.41
C GLU A 136 9.98 -16.25 -1.10
N GLY A 137 11.19 -15.84 -1.51
CA GLY A 137 11.57 -15.67 -2.92
C GLY A 137 10.84 -14.54 -3.66
N ARG A 138 10.16 -13.66 -2.91
CA ARG A 138 9.33 -12.57 -3.46
C ARG A 138 10.01 -11.22 -3.48
N PHE A 139 11.21 -11.08 -2.90
CA PHE A 139 11.91 -9.81 -2.87
C PHE A 139 12.66 -9.57 -4.19
N ARG A 140 12.38 -8.44 -4.83
CA ARG A 140 12.98 -8.04 -6.11
C ARG A 140 13.49 -6.62 -6.04
N ARG A 141 14.60 -6.36 -6.72
CA ARG A 141 15.13 -5.00 -6.93
C ARG A 141 14.21 -4.21 -7.88
N ALA A 142 14.38 -2.90 -7.95
CA ALA A 142 13.64 -2.02 -8.86
C ALA A 142 13.73 -2.45 -10.34
N ASN A 143 14.82 -3.11 -10.73
CA ASN A 143 15.01 -3.68 -12.08
C ASN A 143 14.34 -5.06 -12.28
N GLY A 144 13.51 -5.51 -11.35
CA GLY A 144 12.80 -6.79 -11.38
C GLY A 144 13.64 -8.04 -11.05
N LYS A 145 14.97 -7.90 -10.88
CA LYS A 145 15.83 -9.04 -10.55
C LYS A 145 15.62 -9.52 -9.11
N PRO A 146 15.65 -10.84 -8.84
CA PRO A 146 15.63 -11.36 -7.48
C PRO A 146 16.74 -10.75 -6.64
N CYS A 147 16.46 -10.49 -5.38
CA CYS A 147 17.44 -10.00 -4.42
C CYS A 147 17.30 -10.79 -3.13
N THR A 148 18.41 -11.21 -2.59
CA THR A 148 18.47 -11.90 -1.29
C THR A 148 18.89 -10.90 -0.23
N VAL A 149 18.06 -10.76 0.81
CA VAL A 149 18.36 -10.01 2.03
C VAL A 149 18.17 -10.97 3.18
N SER A 150 19.21 -11.19 3.97
CA SER A 150 19.22 -12.12 5.10
C SER A 150 19.29 -11.42 6.46
N THR A 151 19.79 -10.18 6.47
CA THR A 151 20.00 -9.42 7.71
C THR A 151 19.53 -7.97 7.55
N TYR A 152 19.18 -7.37 8.67
CA TYR A 152 18.92 -5.93 8.79
C TYR A 152 19.69 -5.42 10.02
N LYS A 153 20.71 -4.58 9.80
CA LYS A 153 21.60 -4.06 10.85
C LYS A 153 22.16 -5.16 11.79
N GLY A 154 22.57 -6.28 11.22
CA GLY A 154 23.09 -7.43 11.97
C GLY A 154 22.03 -8.40 12.50
N TRP A 155 20.78 -7.96 12.63
CA TRP A 155 19.69 -8.83 13.06
C TRP A 155 19.22 -9.75 11.93
N THR A 156 18.78 -10.98 12.28
CA THR A 156 18.23 -11.94 11.34
C THR A 156 16.78 -12.29 11.68
N LEU A 157 16.00 -12.64 10.67
CA LEU A 157 14.69 -13.27 10.83
C LEU A 157 14.85 -14.78 10.68
N VAL A 158 14.44 -15.54 11.70
CA VAL A 158 14.49 -17.01 11.70
C VAL A 158 13.19 -17.61 11.18
N ALA A 159 12.05 -17.14 11.71
CA ALA A 159 10.73 -17.64 11.34
C ALA A 159 9.65 -16.60 11.67
N TRP A 160 8.44 -16.85 11.22
CA TRP A 160 7.25 -16.08 11.62
C TRP A 160 6.03 -16.99 11.62
N GLU A 161 5.03 -16.64 12.44
CA GLU A 161 3.78 -17.37 12.57
C GLU A 161 2.60 -16.42 12.47
N GLU A 162 1.53 -16.87 11.88
CA GLU A 162 0.23 -16.20 11.97
C GLU A 162 -0.33 -16.46 13.38
N LYS A 163 -0.96 -15.42 13.97
CA LYS A 163 -1.57 -15.54 15.30
C LYS A 163 -2.95 -16.15 15.20
#